data_de2f80121683a009f2422f302aaa7175
#
_entry.id   de2f80121683a009f2422f302aaa7175
#
_cell.length_a   1.000
_cell.length_b   1.000
_cell.length_c   1.000
_cell.angle_alpha   90.00
_cell.angle_beta   90.00
_cell.angle_gamma   90.00
#
_symmetry.space_group_name_H-M   'P 1'
#
loop_
_entity.id
_entity.type
_entity.pdbx_description
1 polymer ?
#
loop_
_entity_poly.entity_id
_entity_poly.type
_entity_poly.pdbx_seq_one_letter_code
_entity_poly.pdbx_strand_id
1 'polypeptide(L)'
;MKKQIIITLILLIATAYITVVYFKNLNPPGSNTSRVMQTIPANASLVFEFNNDASFFDIFRNNPLFTAVAGRETVGDLDTLRQQVLKNAVLNKYFSGQNIFISVHPTQNKQIALLVTLSAAEGFGQSAIDEVSKQPGSGLLITPLQDGTKKGYTFYINALKKRFYLISNENNIYAGSFSKDLIDELSAGKRAEKTSFVLLSEQQNANSLANLYVNYSQLDPLFDCLFQNKNTDVFKRFRLLAGLAALSLNYKSDALMFNGETSLQLNLATSYLNVFSGQQPVNNQLRDIFPSTTAYCTGLSVSDPLEFNKSLSRWYAKAGLKKEEMQLFNKIQAETGTNLKSRFYKLLGNEFAVITTRYFEKLAIISVSDGTKMNTLLMNISKMTDENSGQLSYDKLPFFLLGDAFSIFKHPYYLIIDNYLILANSTGELQSYSDSYLNRKFLSKNPQYGQFNNLLAAQSNVTFILIFKNSEQIFKRDMNPDIYNAFQENTPGWKNFYGVSWQLSANKKNFYTNFCLKLNTDTSSVKN
;
A
#
# COMPACT_ATOMS: atom_id res chain seq x y z
N MET A 1 -41.53 -13.26 51.55
CA MET A 1 -41.82 -12.77 50.19
C MET A 1 -41.53 -11.28 50.01
N LYS A 2 -42.10 -10.30 50.70
CA LYS A 2 -41.86 -8.87 50.46
C LYS A 2 -40.37 -8.44 50.56
N LYS A 3 -39.62 -8.95 51.56
CA LYS A 3 -38.16 -8.65 51.68
C LYS A 3 -37.31 -9.20 50.51
N GLN A 4 -37.63 -10.38 50.00
CA GLN A 4 -36.92 -10.98 48.85
C GLN A 4 -37.17 -10.20 47.56
N ILE A 5 -38.39 -9.73 47.33
CA ILE A 5 -38.75 -8.91 46.18
C ILE A 5 -37.99 -7.58 46.21
N ILE A 6 -37.88 -6.94 47.39
CA ILE A 6 -37.12 -5.67 47.52
C ILE A 6 -35.64 -5.88 47.25
N ILE A 7 -35.03 -6.97 47.76
CA ILE A 7 -33.62 -7.28 47.52
C ILE A 7 -33.38 -7.56 46.03
N THR A 8 -34.26 -8.32 45.38
CA THR A 8 -34.17 -8.59 43.94
C THR A 8 -34.29 -7.31 43.10
N LEU A 9 -35.20 -6.40 43.49
CA LEU A 9 -35.35 -5.11 42.79
C LEU A 9 -34.12 -4.22 42.94
N ILE A 10 -33.51 -4.16 44.13
CA ILE A 10 -32.26 -3.40 44.37
C ILE A 10 -31.11 -3.98 43.56
N LEU A 11 -30.96 -5.30 43.50
CA LEU A 11 -29.94 -5.96 42.68
C LEU A 11 -30.16 -5.69 41.20
N LEU A 12 -31.39 -5.69 40.72
CA LEU A 12 -31.72 -5.40 39.32
C LEU A 12 -31.42 -3.95 38.95
N ILE A 13 -31.72 -3.00 39.83
CA ILE A 13 -31.37 -1.58 39.66
C ILE A 13 -29.85 -1.38 39.69
N ALA A 14 -29.14 -2.03 40.61
CA ALA A 14 -27.68 -1.95 40.68
C ALA A 14 -27.01 -2.53 39.43
N THR A 15 -27.51 -3.69 38.96
CA THR A 15 -27.01 -4.30 37.71
C THR A 15 -27.30 -3.41 36.51
N ALA A 16 -28.51 -2.85 36.39
CA ALA A 16 -28.85 -1.92 35.32
C ALA A 16 -27.99 -0.66 35.38
N TYR A 17 -27.75 -0.10 36.56
CA TYR A 17 -26.86 1.06 36.74
C TYR A 17 -25.42 0.75 36.35
N ILE A 18 -24.85 -0.36 36.82
CA ILE A 18 -23.49 -0.79 36.47
C ILE A 18 -23.41 -1.05 34.98
N THR A 19 -24.41 -1.66 34.36
CA THR A 19 -24.47 -1.89 32.92
C THR A 19 -24.48 -0.57 32.13
N VAL A 20 -25.33 0.39 32.56
CA VAL A 20 -25.38 1.71 31.91
C VAL A 20 -24.07 2.47 32.09
N VAL A 21 -23.44 2.45 33.27
CA VAL A 21 -22.14 3.08 33.52
C VAL A 21 -21.05 2.37 32.75
N TYR A 22 -21.07 1.05 32.67
CA TYR A 22 -20.14 0.26 31.86
C TYR A 22 -20.28 0.60 30.39
N PHE A 23 -21.48 0.64 29.82
CA PHE A 23 -21.69 1.01 28.41
C PHE A 23 -21.50 2.52 28.13
N LYS A 24 -21.71 3.40 29.11
CA LYS A 24 -21.33 4.82 28.98
C LYS A 24 -19.83 5.05 29.00
N ASN A 25 -19.09 4.25 29.78
CA ASN A 25 -17.62 4.32 29.84
C ASN A 25 -16.94 3.47 28.74
N LEU A 26 -17.64 2.54 28.12
CA LEU A 26 -17.28 1.99 26.84
C LEU A 26 -17.56 3.07 25.80
N ASN A 27 -16.56 3.92 25.55
CA ASN A 27 -16.56 4.70 24.30
C ASN A 27 -16.77 3.69 23.18
N PRO A 28 -17.82 3.81 22.35
CA PRO A 28 -17.98 2.89 21.24
C PRO A 28 -16.68 2.91 20.44
N PRO A 29 -16.13 1.74 20.07
CA PRO A 29 -14.94 1.69 19.24
C PRO A 29 -15.15 2.60 18.03
N GLY A 30 -14.27 3.58 17.82
CA GLY A 30 -14.35 4.50 16.69
C GLY A 30 -14.80 5.93 17.02
N SER A 31 -15.50 6.22 18.12
CA SER A 31 -15.99 7.59 18.38
C SER A 31 -14.85 8.62 18.57
N ASN A 32 -13.76 8.25 19.26
CA ASN A 32 -12.58 9.10 19.38
C ASN A 32 -11.69 9.03 18.14
N THR A 33 -11.60 7.88 17.50
CA THR A 33 -10.88 7.65 16.24
C THR A 33 -11.38 8.60 15.17
N SER A 34 -12.69 8.71 14.96
CA SER A 34 -13.28 9.60 13.95
C SER A 34 -12.92 11.07 14.20
N ARG A 35 -12.89 11.54 15.46
CA ARG A 35 -12.53 12.93 15.78
C ARG A 35 -11.05 13.21 15.49
N VAL A 36 -10.15 12.32 15.89
CA VAL A 36 -8.71 12.48 15.62
C VAL A 36 -8.44 12.43 14.13
N MET A 37 -9.06 11.51 13.40
CA MET A 37 -8.93 11.40 11.94
C MET A 37 -9.36 12.67 11.21
N GLN A 38 -10.36 13.41 11.70
CA GLN A 38 -10.78 14.70 11.12
C GLN A 38 -9.72 15.79 11.23
N THR A 39 -8.77 15.66 12.13
CA THR A 39 -7.70 16.66 12.34
C THR A 39 -6.43 16.34 11.56
N ILE A 40 -6.33 15.14 10.99
CA ILE A 40 -5.20 14.74 10.14
C ILE A 40 -5.33 15.46 8.79
N PRO A 41 -4.27 16.10 8.28
CA PRO A 41 -4.29 16.77 6.99
C PRO A 41 -4.64 15.82 5.84
N ALA A 42 -5.39 16.32 4.83
CA ALA A 42 -5.82 15.50 3.68
C ALA A 42 -4.68 15.03 2.78
N ASN A 43 -3.50 15.67 2.85
CA ASN A 43 -2.31 15.23 2.15
C ASN A 43 -1.62 14.02 2.80
N ALA A 44 -2.18 13.46 3.88
CA ALA A 44 -1.69 12.22 4.45
C ALA A 44 -1.86 11.07 3.45
N SER A 45 -0.75 10.43 3.10
CA SER A 45 -0.75 9.27 2.21
C SER A 45 -1.08 7.98 2.96
N LEU A 46 -0.54 7.86 4.17
CA LEU A 46 -0.69 6.72 5.07
C LEU A 46 -0.98 7.24 6.48
N VAL A 47 -1.82 6.52 7.22
CA VAL A 47 -2.05 6.75 8.65
C VAL A 47 -1.97 5.41 9.37
N PHE A 48 -1.06 5.31 10.33
CA PHE A 48 -0.90 4.14 11.18
C PHE A 48 -1.49 4.43 12.56
N GLU A 49 -2.45 3.63 13.00
CA GLU A 49 -3.16 3.76 14.27
C GLU A 49 -2.85 2.58 15.18
N PHE A 50 -2.55 2.84 16.43
CA PHE A 50 -2.39 1.82 17.48
C PHE A 50 -2.75 2.38 18.85
N ASN A 51 -3.04 1.50 19.80
CA ASN A 51 -3.34 1.91 21.17
C ASN A 51 -2.06 2.17 21.97
N ASN A 52 -2.03 3.24 22.76
CA ASN A 52 -0.91 3.57 23.66
C ASN A 52 -0.98 2.73 24.96
N ASP A 53 -0.85 1.43 24.80
CA ASP A 53 -0.78 0.48 25.91
C ASP A 53 0.53 -0.33 25.90
N ALA A 54 0.76 -1.09 26.96
CA ALA A 54 1.97 -1.90 27.08
C ALA A 54 2.02 -3.02 26.07
N SER A 55 0.86 -3.60 25.70
CA SER A 55 0.80 -4.80 24.85
C SER A 55 1.34 -4.54 23.44
N PHE A 56 0.98 -3.40 22.82
CA PHE A 56 1.52 -3.02 21.53
C PHE A 56 3.05 -2.90 21.57
N PHE A 57 3.56 -2.18 22.56
CA PHE A 57 5.00 -1.92 22.64
C PHE A 57 5.81 -3.17 23.02
N ASP A 58 5.29 -4.06 23.85
CA ASP A 58 5.96 -5.30 24.23
C ASP A 58 6.12 -6.24 23.03
N ILE A 59 5.13 -6.26 22.14
CA ILE A 59 5.18 -7.05 20.90
C ILE A 59 6.22 -6.48 19.93
N PHE A 60 6.30 -5.16 19.82
CA PHE A 60 7.09 -4.52 18.75
C PHE A 60 8.45 -3.98 19.18
N ARG A 61 8.72 -3.85 20.47
CA ARG A 61 9.96 -3.26 21.01
C ARG A 61 11.24 -3.92 20.49
N ASN A 62 11.22 -5.24 20.33
CA ASN A 62 12.36 -6.02 19.86
C ASN A 62 12.13 -6.62 18.46
N ASN A 63 11.09 -6.17 17.77
CA ASN A 63 10.76 -6.71 16.46
C ASN A 63 11.56 -5.97 15.37
N PRO A 64 12.45 -6.67 14.63
CA PRO A 64 13.27 -6.05 13.58
C PRO A 64 12.44 -5.46 12.43
N LEU A 65 11.19 -5.87 12.27
CA LEU A 65 10.31 -5.41 11.20
C LEU A 65 10.06 -3.91 11.24
N PHE A 66 9.72 -3.34 12.43
CA PHE A 66 9.48 -1.90 12.55
C PHE A 66 10.72 -1.08 12.28
N THR A 67 11.84 -1.53 12.83
CA THR A 67 13.14 -0.88 12.58
C THR A 67 13.52 -0.95 11.09
N ALA A 68 13.22 -2.07 10.43
CA ALA A 68 13.48 -2.21 9.01
C ALA A 68 12.55 -1.35 8.13
N VAL A 69 11.31 -1.12 8.55
CA VAL A 69 10.35 -0.28 7.79
C VAL A 69 10.63 1.21 7.95
N ALA A 70 10.74 1.67 9.21
CA ALA A 70 10.79 3.10 9.53
C ALA A 70 12.22 3.65 9.69
N GLY A 71 13.23 2.76 9.79
CA GLY A 71 14.61 3.12 10.10
C GLY A 71 14.91 3.22 11.59
N ARG A 72 16.14 2.90 11.98
CA ARG A 72 16.57 2.91 13.38
C ARG A 72 16.44 4.29 14.01
N GLU A 73 16.83 5.32 13.30
CA GLU A 73 16.77 6.70 13.79
C GLU A 73 15.33 7.10 14.08
N THR A 74 14.42 6.93 13.13
CA THR A 74 13.00 7.26 13.28
C THR A 74 12.35 6.49 14.44
N VAL A 75 12.60 5.19 14.53
CA VAL A 75 12.08 4.36 15.63
C VAL A 75 12.67 4.80 16.98
N GLY A 76 13.96 5.11 17.02
CA GLY A 76 14.63 5.65 18.21
C GLY A 76 14.08 7.01 18.63
N ASP A 77 13.86 7.92 17.70
CA ASP A 77 13.24 9.23 17.95
C ASP A 77 11.83 9.08 18.54
N LEU A 78 11.00 8.21 17.94
CA LEU A 78 9.63 7.96 18.41
C LEU A 78 9.61 7.25 19.77
N ASP A 79 10.52 6.29 20.03
CA ASP A 79 10.60 5.65 21.35
C ASP A 79 11.09 6.64 22.42
N THR A 80 12.05 7.49 22.10
CA THR A 80 12.52 8.55 23.03
C THR A 80 11.41 9.56 23.31
N LEU A 81 10.68 9.99 22.29
CA LEU A 81 9.52 10.86 22.45
C LEU A 81 8.47 10.19 23.37
N ARG A 82 8.19 8.92 23.15
CA ARG A 82 7.28 8.14 24.00
C ARG A 82 7.77 8.10 25.46
N GLN A 83 9.04 7.76 25.70
CA GLN A 83 9.59 7.65 27.05
C GLN A 83 9.58 9.00 27.78
N GLN A 84 9.98 10.04 27.10
CA GLN A 84 10.15 11.39 27.70
C GLN A 84 8.80 12.13 27.84
N VAL A 85 7.85 11.93 26.93
CA VAL A 85 6.58 12.66 26.92
C VAL A 85 5.42 11.77 27.36
N LEU A 86 5.12 10.69 26.64
CA LEU A 86 3.91 9.88 26.91
C LEU A 86 3.99 9.08 28.21
N LYS A 87 5.19 8.62 28.60
CA LYS A 87 5.44 7.90 29.87
C LYS A 87 5.93 8.82 31.01
N ASN A 88 6.03 10.13 30.80
CA ASN A 88 6.31 11.05 31.88
C ASN A 88 5.25 10.90 32.98
N ALA A 89 5.68 10.88 34.25
CA ALA A 89 4.78 10.60 35.39
C ALA A 89 3.57 11.55 35.48
N VAL A 90 3.75 12.81 35.07
CA VAL A 90 2.68 13.82 35.05
C VAL A 90 1.79 13.66 33.83
N LEU A 91 2.37 13.36 32.67
CA LEU A 91 1.65 13.36 31.38
C LEU A 91 0.94 12.03 31.10
N ASN A 92 1.48 10.91 31.62
CA ASN A 92 0.96 9.57 31.33
C ASN A 92 -0.54 9.42 31.62
N LYS A 93 -1.06 10.03 32.70
CA LYS A 93 -2.48 10.00 33.06
C LYS A 93 -3.41 10.58 31.99
N TYR A 94 -2.88 11.47 31.13
CA TYR A 94 -3.66 12.10 30.05
C TYR A 94 -3.62 11.32 28.74
N PHE A 95 -2.58 10.49 28.53
CA PHE A 95 -2.33 9.82 27.25
C PHE A 95 -2.41 8.29 27.31
N SER A 96 -2.46 7.69 28.51
CA SER A 96 -2.58 6.24 28.67
C SER A 96 -3.89 5.71 28.08
N GLY A 97 -3.83 4.61 27.34
CA GLY A 97 -4.99 3.98 26.72
C GLY A 97 -5.63 4.77 25.58
N GLN A 98 -5.04 5.90 25.16
CA GLN A 98 -5.49 6.64 23.98
C GLN A 98 -4.90 6.05 22.70
N ASN A 99 -5.63 6.13 21.59
CA ASN A 99 -5.08 5.77 20.30
C ASN A 99 -4.10 6.84 19.80
N ILE A 100 -2.97 6.39 19.30
CA ILE A 100 -1.96 7.22 18.65
C ILE A 100 -2.06 7.00 17.15
N PHE A 101 -2.05 8.10 16.40
CA PHE A 101 -2.06 8.13 14.94
C PHE A 101 -0.74 8.70 14.46
N ILE A 102 -0.01 7.95 13.63
CA ILE A 102 1.18 8.43 12.95
C ILE A 102 0.85 8.53 11.48
N SER A 103 0.76 9.76 10.96
CA SER A 103 0.49 10.00 9.55
C SER A 103 1.73 10.42 8.79
N VAL A 104 1.82 9.98 7.52
CA VAL A 104 2.95 10.18 6.62
C VAL A 104 2.59 11.26 5.61
N HIS A 105 3.38 12.32 5.57
CA HIS A 105 3.15 13.50 4.75
C HIS A 105 4.35 13.79 3.83
N PRO A 106 4.15 13.87 2.51
CA PRO A 106 5.13 14.46 1.61
C PRO A 106 5.20 15.97 1.85
N THR A 107 6.41 16.50 2.00
CA THR A 107 6.63 17.95 2.15
C THR A 107 6.94 18.61 0.81
N GLN A 108 6.84 19.95 0.75
CA GLN A 108 7.19 20.73 -0.44
C GLN A 108 8.65 20.53 -0.88
N ASN A 109 9.54 20.24 0.06
CA ASN A 109 10.97 19.97 -0.20
C ASN A 109 11.25 18.53 -0.63
N LYS A 110 10.22 17.75 -1.02
CA LYS A 110 10.30 16.34 -1.38
C LYS A 110 10.88 15.44 -0.28
N GLN A 111 10.68 15.83 0.96
CA GLN A 111 10.99 15.01 2.13
C GLN A 111 9.72 14.36 2.67
N ILE A 112 9.89 13.33 3.48
CA ILE A 112 8.80 12.66 4.17
C ILE A 112 8.82 13.12 5.63
N ALA A 113 7.72 13.70 6.09
CA ALA A 113 7.53 14.08 7.48
C ALA A 113 6.46 13.22 8.15
N LEU A 114 6.63 12.98 9.45
CA LEU A 114 5.66 12.26 10.27
C LEU A 114 4.93 13.23 11.18
N LEU A 115 3.61 13.07 11.28
CA LEU A 115 2.75 13.76 12.22
C LEU A 115 2.19 12.75 13.22
N VAL A 116 2.42 12.98 14.50
CA VAL A 116 1.83 12.22 15.61
C VAL A 116 0.58 12.95 16.07
N THR A 117 -0.57 12.32 16.00
CA THR A 117 -1.84 12.91 16.44
C THR A 117 -2.51 12.01 17.48
N LEU A 118 -3.01 12.59 18.56
CA LEU A 118 -3.68 11.86 19.64
C LEU A 118 -4.69 12.77 20.36
N SER A 119 -5.65 12.15 21.02
CA SER A 119 -6.51 12.85 21.99
C SER A 119 -5.88 12.79 23.38
N ALA A 120 -6.05 13.84 24.17
CA ALA A 120 -5.73 13.83 25.57
C ALA A 120 -7.01 13.68 26.41
N ALA A 121 -6.88 13.07 27.60
CA ALA A 121 -7.96 13.07 28.59
C ALA A 121 -8.27 14.50 29.07
N GLU A 122 -9.45 14.70 29.63
CA GLU A 122 -9.85 15.99 30.18
C GLU A 122 -8.85 16.52 31.22
N GLY A 123 -8.65 17.83 31.22
CA GLY A 123 -7.74 18.50 32.15
C GLY A 123 -6.28 18.58 31.70
N PHE A 124 -5.90 18.02 30.54
CA PHE A 124 -4.59 18.29 29.98
C PHE A 124 -4.52 19.73 29.48
N GLY A 125 -3.47 20.46 29.90
CA GLY A 125 -3.27 21.87 29.52
C GLY A 125 -2.03 22.49 30.15
N GLN A 126 -2.01 23.81 30.26
CA GLN A 126 -0.85 24.59 30.70
C GLN A 126 -0.32 24.13 32.08
N SER A 127 -1.22 23.82 33.03
CA SER A 127 -0.81 23.38 34.39
C SER A 127 0.01 22.09 34.36
N ALA A 128 -0.36 21.12 33.54
CA ALA A 128 0.39 19.88 33.38
C ALA A 128 1.76 20.12 32.74
N ILE A 129 1.81 21.02 31.77
CA ILE A 129 3.06 21.42 31.11
C ILE A 129 4.00 22.14 32.08
N ASP A 130 3.46 23.06 32.89
CA ASP A 130 4.24 23.80 33.91
C ASP A 130 4.79 22.84 34.99
N GLU A 131 4.02 21.82 35.37
CA GLU A 131 4.45 20.79 36.31
C GLU A 131 5.63 19.98 35.75
N VAL A 132 5.57 19.53 34.47
CA VAL A 132 6.68 18.83 33.80
C VAL A 132 7.90 19.72 33.67
N SER A 133 7.72 21.00 33.35
CA SER A 133 8.83 21.96 33.20
C SER A 133 9.59 22.20 34.50
N LYS A 134 8.92 22.01 35.64
CA LYS A 134 9.53 22.14 36.98
C LYS A 134 10.18 20.86 37.49
N GLN A 135 10.00 19.72 36.80
CA GLN A 135 10.59 18.46 37.25
C GLN A 135 12.11 18.42 37.01
N PRO A 136 12.95 18.30 38.09
CA PRO A 136 14.37 18.13 37.94
C PRO A 136 14.69 16.87 37.12
N GLY A 137 15.55 16.99 36.11
CA GLY A 137 15.99 15.84 35.34
C GLY A 137 14.98 15.32 34.32
N SER A 138 13.91 16.06 34.00
CA SER A 138 12.94 15.68 32.99
C SER A 138 13.53 15.45 31.59
N GLY A 139 14.72 16.02 31.32
CA GLY A 139 15.34 15.95 29.98
C GLY A 139 14.62 16.76 28.92
N LEU A 140 13.58 17.51 29.30
CA LEU A 140 12.71 18.30 28.42
C LEU A 140 12.85 19.80 28.77
N LEU A 141 13.11 20.62 27.75
CA LEU A 141 12.91 22.06 27.82
C LEU A 141 11.65 22.41 27.04
N ILE A 142 10.62 22.89 27.74
CA ILE A 142 9.34 23.21 27.14
C ILE A 142 9.16 24.71 27.05
N THR A 143 8.87 25.21 25.86
CA THR A 143 8.58 26.62 25.61
C THR A 143 7.22 26.76 24.92
N PRO A 144 6.43 27.80 25.22
CA PRO A 144 5.22 28.09 24.49
C PRO A 144 5.51 28.28 23.00
N LEU A 145 4.64 27.72 22.17
CA LEU A 145 4.61 27.95 20.72
C LEU A 145 3.32 28.69 20.40
N GLN A 146 3.43 29.86 19.79
CA GLN A 146 2.28 30.55 19.22
C GLN A 146 2.51 30.65 17.73
N ASP A 147 1.66 29.96 16.97
CA ASP A 147 1.72 29.92 15.52
C ASP A 147 0.35 30.25 14.96
N GLY A 148 0.21 31.45 14.41
CA GLY A 148 -1.06 32.00 13.97
C GLY A 148 -2.10 32.07 15.11
N THR A 149 -3.24 31.40 14.94
CA THR A 149 -4.33 31.32 15.92
C THR A 149 -4.20 30.13 16.88
N LYS A 150 -3.28 29.20 16.61
CA LYS A 150 -3.14 27.96 17.40
C LYS A 150 -2.12 28.15 18.51
N LYS A 151 -2.46 27.63 19.68
CA LYS A 151 -1.57 27.55 20.84
C LYS A 151 -0.89 26.18 20.86
N GLY A 152 0.35 26.16 21.31
CA GLY A 152 1.09 24.91 21.38
C GLY A 152 2.35 25.03 22.23
N TYR A 153 3.21 24.03 22.10
CA TYR A 153 4.45 23.91 22.86
C TYR A 153 5.57 23.39 21.96
N THR A 154 6.77 23.88 22.19
CA THR A 154 8.00 23.30 21.64
C THR A 154 8.70 22.53 22.74
N PHE A 155 8.88 21.23 22.55
CA PHE A 155 9.64 20.35 23.42
C PHE A 155 11.05 20.19 22.82
N TYR A 156 12.06 20.77 23.46
CA TYR A 156 13.43 20.41 23.15
C TYR A 156 13.79 19.17 23.96
N ILE A 157 14.06 18.07 23.26
CA ILE A 157 14.36 16.76 23.85
C ILE A 157 15.87 16.61 23.92
N ASN A 158 16.44 16.73 25.11
CA ASN A 158 17.89 16.73 25.31
C ASN A 158 18.57 15.46 24.79
N ALA A 159 17.94 14.31 24.99
CA ALA A 159 18.44 13.00 24.53
C ALA A 159 18.59 12.92 23.01
N LEU A 160 17.74 13.60 22.26
CA LEU A 160 17.74 13.62 20.79
C LEU A 160 18.47 14.84 20.22
N LYS A 161 18.65 15.89 21.02
CA LYS A 161 19.05 17.23 20.55
C LYS A 161 18.14 17.78 19.45
N LYS A 162 16.85 17.37 19.46
CA LYS A 162 15.83 17.74 18.48
C LYS A 162 14.67 18.48 19.13
N ARG A 163 13.97 19.30 18.34
CA ARG A 163 12.74 19.98 18.75
C ARG A 163 11.56 19.22 18.22
N PHE A 164 10.59 18.96 19.10
CA PHE A 164 9.27 18.43 18.74
C PHE A 164 8.24 19.52 18.95
N TYR A 165 7.53 19.89 17.92
CA TYR A 165 6.53 20.94 17.91
C TYR A 165 5.16 20.32 18.11
N LEU A 166 4.43 20.75 19.12
CA LEU A 166 3.09 20.26 19.46
C LEU A 166 2.11 21.43 19.39
N ILE A 167 1.02 21.27 18.66
CA ILE A 167 -0.09 22.22 18.59
C ILE A 167 -1.38 21.60 19.11
N SER A 168 -2.19 22.41 19.77
CA SER A 168 -3.54 22.05 20.19
C SER A 168 -4.52 22.33 19.07
N ASN A 169 -5.34 21.33 18.77
CA ASN A 169 -6.55 21.47 17.98
C ASN A 169 -7.79 21.53 18.89
N GLU A 170 -8.98 21.73 18.32
CA GLU A 170 -10.23 21.68 19.09
C GLU A 170 -10.43 20.31 19.75
N ASN A 171 -11.19 20.25 20.84
CA ASN A 171 -11.62 19.02 21.53
C ASN A 171 -10.49 18.17 22.14
N ASN A 172 -9.48 18.79 22.75
CA ASN A 172 -8.36 18.09 23.39
C ASN A 172 -7.57 17.17 22.44
N ILE A 173 -7.53 17.47 21.16
CA ILE A 173 -6.70 16.77 20.19
C ILE A 173 -5.41 17.55 19.99
N TYR A 174 -4.29 16.83 20.02
CA TYR A 174 -2.95 17.38 19.85
C TYR A 174 -2.27 16.75 18.64
N ALA A 175 -1.60 17.58 17.88
CA ALA A 175 -0.81 17.16 16.72
C ALA A 175 0.63 17.66 16.87
N GLY A 176 1.60 16.78 16.67
CA GLY A 176 3.00 17.11 16.85
C GLY A 176 3.92 16.47 15.81
N SER A 177 5.01 17.17 15.49
CA SER A 177 6.03 16.73 14.54
C SER A 177 7.42 17.25 14.91
N PHE A 178 8.46 16.53 14.47
CA PHE A 178 9.82 17.06 14.41
C PHE A 178 10.02 18.05 13.25
N SER A 179 9.12 18.05 12.24
CA SER A 179 9.13 19.00 11.14
C SER A 179 8.33 20.25 11.49
N LYS A 180 9.02 21.39 11.61
CA LYS A 180 8.36 22.68 11.82
C LYS A 180 7.48 23.05 10.63
N ASP A 181 7.95 22.83 9.41
CA ASP A 181 7.22 23.15 8.18
C ASP A 181 5.83 22.49 8.16
N LEU A 182 5.75 21.21 8.58
CA LEU A 182 4.47 20.49 8.65
C LEU A 182 3.53 21.11 9.70
N ILE A 183 4.04 21.58 10.82
CA ILE A 183 3.26 22.24 11.86
C ILE A 183 2.78 23.63 11.39
N ASP A 184 3.64 24.38 10.71
CA ASP A 184 3.30 25.70 10.14
C ASP A 184 2.18 25.55 9.06
N GLU A 185 2.23 24.50 8.21
CA GLU A 185 1.15 24.18 7.26
C GLU A 185 -0.19 23.88 7.96
N LEU A 186 -0.14 23.12 9.07
CA LEU A 186 -1.33 22.82 9.88
C LEU A 186 -1.92 24.08 10.53
N SER A 187 -1.07 24.99 10.97
CA SER A 187 -1.47 26.21 11.66
C SER A 187 -2.05 27.24 10.69
N ALA A 188 -1.58 27.27 9.44
CA ALA A 188 -2.04 28.17 8.40
C ALA A 188 -3.49 27.91 7.93
N GLY A 189 -4.18 26.93 8.55
CA GLY A 189 -5.62 26.71 8.31
C GLY A 189 -5.96 26.23 6.90
N LYS A 190 -5.02 25.73 6.12
CA LYS A 190 -5.29 24.97 4.90
C LYS A 190 -5.96 23.65 5.29
N ARG A 191 -7.11 23.76 5.98
CA ARG A 191 -7.99 22.63 6.24
C ARG A 191 -8.38 22.09 4.87
N ALA A 192 -7.81 20.97 4.54
CA ALA A 192 -8.39 20.16 3.51
C ALA A 192 -9.85 19.89 3.85
N GLU A 193 -10.69 19.89 2.82
CA GLU A 193 -12.03 19.29 2.86
C GLU A 193 -12.00 18.03 3.69
N LYS A 194 -13.06 17.76 4.47
CA LYS A 194 -13.21 16.63 5.40
C LYS A 194 -12.45 15.42 4.90
N THR A 195 -11.44 15.00 5.67
CA THR A 195 -10.62 13.86 5.28
C THR A 195 -11.52 12.65 5.11
N SER A 196 -11.52 12.08 3.94
CA SER A 196 -12.32 10.89 3.58
C SER A 196 -11.99 9.65 4.43
N PHE A 197 -10.90 9.65 5.20
CA PHE A 197 -10.56 8.61 6.17
C PHE A 197 -11.61 8.41 7.27
N VAL A 198 -12.39 9.42 7.62
CA VAL A 198 -13.44 9.33 8.65
C VAL A 198 -14.44 8.23 8.36
N LEU A 199 -14.78 8.02 7.09
CA LEU A 199 -15.73 6.98 6.65
C LEU A 199 -15.19 5.56 6.84
N LEU A 200 -13.88 5.38 6.93
CA LEU A 200 -13.23 4.07 7.07
C LEU A 200 -13.08 3.63 8.53
N SER A 201 -13.04 4.58 9.46
CA SER A 201 -12.88 4.27 10.89
C SER A 201 -14.07 3.49 11.47
N GLU A 202 -15.25 3.60 10.87
CA GLU A 202 -16.45 2.86 11.27
C GLU A 202 -16.41 1.37 10.84
N GLN A 203 -15.53 1.02 9.91
CA GLN A 203 -15.40 -0.34 9.36
C GLN A 203 -14.33 -1.18 10.07
N GLN A 204 -13.72 -0.66 11.14
CA GLN A 204 -12.58 -1.31 11.78
C GLN A 204 -12.95 -2.44 12.73
N ASN A 205 -12.09 -3.44 12.77
CA ASN A 205 -12.08 -4.42 13.84
C ASN A 205 -11.44 -3.77 15.09
N ALA A 206 -12.27 -3.48 16.09
CA ALA A 206 -11.85 -2.89 17.37
C ALA A 206 -10.78 -3.73 18.13
N ASN A 207 -10.62 -4.99 17.77
CA ASN A 207 -9.67 -5.92 18.38
C ASN A 207 -8.32 -6.00 17.62
N SER A 208 -8.11 -5.16 16.62
CA SER A 208 -6.82 -5.10 15.93
C SER A 208 -5.77 -4.39 16.78
N LEU A 209 -4.55 -4.95 16.85
CA LEU A 209 -3.41 -4.31 17.53
C LEU A 209 -3.01 -2.98 16.91
N ALA A 210 -3.16 -2.87 15.59
CA ALA A 210 -2.92 -1.66 14.84
C ALA A 210 -3.69 -1.68 13.52
N ASN A 211 -3.95 -0.50 12.98
CA ASN A 211 -4.61 -0.31 11.70
C ASN A 211 -3.75 0.58 10.80
N LEU A 212 -3.80 0.32 9.50
CA LEU A 212 -3.17 1.12 8.46
C LEU A 212 -4.25 1.64 7.52
N TYR A 213 -4.33 2.95 7.40
CA TYR A 213 -5.19 3.61 6.42
C TYR A 213 -4.35 4.10 5.26
N VAL A 214 -4.82 3.87 4.05
CA VAL A 214 -4.13 4.26 2.82
C VAL A 214 -5.04 5.17 2.00
N ASN A 215 -4.55 6.36 1.67
CA ASN A 215 -5.16 7.21 0.66
C ASN A 215 -4.39 7.06 -0.65
N TYR A 216 -4.90 6.24 -1.55
CA TYR A 216 -4.25 5.98 -2.83
C TYR A 216 -4.06 7.25 -3.66
N SER A 217 -4.99 8.21 -3.56
CA SER A 217 -4.89 9.48 -4.28
C SER A 217 -3.71 10.34 -3.82
N GLN A 218 -3.19 10.09 -2.61
CA GLN A 218 -2.05 10.80 -2.04
C GLN A 218 -0.73 10.01 -2.12
N LEU A 219 -0.73 8.85 -2.76
CA LEU A 219 0.51 8.08 -2.95
C LEU A 219 1.44 8.73 -4.00
N ASP A 220 0.89 9.49 -4.95
CA ASP A 220 1.68 10.12 -6.01
C ASP A 220 2.75 11.07 -5.46
N PRO A 221 2.41 12.06 -4.60
CA PRO A 221 3.42 12.92 -3.97
C PRO A 221 4.41 12.15 -3.09
N LEU A 222 3.97 11.08 -2.42
CA LEU A 222 4.85 10.23 -1.60
C LEU A 222 5.89 9.52 -2.48
N PHE A 223 5.47 8.96 -3.61
CA PHE A 223 6.40 8.31 -4.54
C PHE A 223 7.34 9.30 -5.21
N ASP A 224 6.91 10.55 -5.43
CA ASP A 224 7.79 11.63 -5.93
C ASP A 224 8.91 11.99 -4.93
N CYS A 225 8.72 11.71 -3.62
CA CYS A 225 9.79 11.80 -2.63
C CYS A 225 10.79 10.64 -2.73
N LEU A 226 10.35 9.47 -3.17
CA LEU A 226 11.17 8.25 -3.21
C LEU A 226 11.87 8.06 -4.56
N PHE A 227 11.25 8.46 -5.68
CA PHE A 227 11.70 8.15 -7.03
C PHE A 227 11.91 9.41 -7.86
N GLN A 228 13.02 9.44 -8.64
CA GLN A 228 13.37 10.56 -9.52
C GLN A 228 12.43 10.67 -10.71
N ASN A 229 11.92 9.54 -11.20
CA ASN A 229 11.23 9.45 -12.47
C ASN A 229 9.74 9.23 -12.28
N LYS A 230 8.91 10.23 -12.64
CA LYS A 230 7.43 10.15 -12.58
C LYS A 230 6.84 9.01 -13.44
N ASN A 231 7.64 8.50 -14.37
CA ASN A 231 7.25 7.41 -15.27
C ASN A 231 7.76 6.04 -14.83
N THR A 232 8.20 5.88 -13.57
CA THR A 232 8.56 4.55 -13.08
C THR A 232 7.33 3.66 -13.11
N ASP A 233 7.42 2.53 -13.83
CA ASP A 233 6.31 1.59 -13.99
C ASP A 233 5.95 0.90 -12.67
N VAL A 234 6.85 0.93 -11.67
CA VAL A 234 6.80 0.13 -10.46
C VAL A 234 5.49 0.32 -9.69
N PHE A 235 5.06 1.57 -9.49
CA PHE A 235 3.85 1.87 -8.72
C PHE A 235 2.81 2.71 -9.49
N LYS A 236 3.06 2.99 -10.78
CA LYS A 236 2.23 3.89 -11.58
C LYS A 236 0.73 3.59 -11.50
N ARG A 237 0.35 2.32 -11.51
CA ARG A 237 -1.07 1.93 -11.50
C ARG A 237 -1.75 2.18 -10.17
N PHE A 238 -1.04 1.98 -9.08
CA PHE A 238 -1.56 2.27 -7.74
C PHE A 238 -1.69 3.78 -7.48
N ARG A 239 -0.80 4.58 -8.05
CA ARG A 239 -0.85 6.07 -7.96
C ARG A 239 -2.14 6.65 -8.53
N LEU A 240 -2.75 6.00 -9.52
CA LEU A 240 -3.96 6.46 -10.18
C LEU A 240 -5.24 5.86 -9.59
N LEU A 241 -5.14 4.98 -8.59
CA LEU A 241 -6.30 4.40 -7.95
C LEU A 241 -6.97 5.43 -7.05
N ALA A 242 -8.20 5.82 -7.38
CA ALA A 242 -9.00 6.68 -6.51
C ALA A 242 -9.74 5.80 -5.48
N GLY A 243 -9.17 5.71 -4.28
CA GLY A 243 -9.71 4.83 -3.24
C GLY A 243 -9.04 5.05 -1.89
N LEU A 244 -9.68 4.50 -0.87
CA LEU A 244 -9.25 4.54 0.50
C LEU A 244 -9.25 3.12 1.05
N ALA A 245 -8.17 2.71 1.71
CA ALA A 245 -8.12 1.43 2.40
C ALA A 245 -8.10 1.58 3.91
N ALA A 246 -8.80 0.67 4.60
CA ALA A 246 -8.69 0.43 6.03
C ALA A 246 -8.24 -1.01 6.25
N LEU A 247 -7.02 -1.18 6.75
CA LEU A 247 -6.34 -2.45 6.84
C LEU A 247 -5.96 -2.73 8.28
N SER A 248 -6.25 -3.93 8.76
CA SER A 248 -5.86 -4.39 10.10
C SER A 248 -4.53 -5.15 10.05
N LEU A 249 -3.69 -4.91 11.05
CA LEU A 249 -2.39 -5.57 11.17
C LEU A 249 -2.54 -7.03 11.59
N ASN A 250 -1.93 -7.90 10.82
CA ASN A 250 -1.57 -9.26 11.18
C ASN A 250 -0.04 -9.39 11.08
N TYR A 251 0.60 -9.98 12.05
CA TYR A 251 2.06 -10.06 12.05
C TYR A 251 2.55 -11.46 12.39
N LYS A 252 3.73 -11.75 11.86
CA LYS A 252 4.59 -12.87 12.26
C LYS A 252 5.93 -12.29 12.66
N SER A 253 6.80 -13.10 13.24
CA SER A 253 8.15 -12.64 13.64
C SER A 253 8.98 -12.08 12.48
N ASP A 254 8.71 -12.52 11.25
CA ASP A 254 9.45 -12.19 10.04
C ASP A 254 8.59 -11.55 8.93
N ALA A 255 7.31 -11.24 9.19
CA ALA A 255 6.42 -10.64 8.21
C ALA A 255 5.39 -9.69 8.82
N LEU A 256 5.21 -8.54 8.18
CA LEU A 256 4.08 -7.62 8.40
C LEU A 256 3.03 -7.87 7.32
N MET A 257 1.82 -8.08 7.74
CA MET A 257 0.68 -8.26 6.85
C MET A 257 -0.43 -7.30 7.26
N PHE A 258 -1.05 -6.65 6.28
CA PHE A 258 -2.21 -5.80 6.50
C PHE A 258 -3.32 -6.26 5.56
N ASN A 259 -4.50 -6.49 6.12
CA ASN A 259 -5.64 -6.94 5.34
C ASN A 259 -6.87 -6.11 5.67
N GLY A 260 -7.69 -5.84 4.69
CA GLY A 260 -8.93 -5.10 4.89
C GLY A 260 -9.56 -4.61 3.60
N GLU A 261 -10.55 -3.77 3.75
CA GLU A 261 -11.33 -3.27 2.64
C GLU A 261 -10.70 -2.02 2.01
N THR A 262 -10.75 -1.96 0.69
CA THR A 262 -10.45 -0.78 -0.11
C THR A 262 -11.72 -0.32 -0.81
N SER A 263 -12.25 0.83 -0.37
CA SER A 263 -13.41 1.48 -0.96
C SER A 263 -13.00 2.36 -2.14
N LEU A 264 -13.58 2.12 -3.31
CA LEU A 264 -13.28 2.86 -4.54
C LEU A 264 -14.17 4.09 -4.68
N GLN A 265 -13.60 5.20 -5.09
CA GLN A 265 -14.32 6.41 -5.47
C GLN A 265 -14.65 6.35 -6.97
N LEU A 266 -15.68 5.60 -7.32
CA LEU A 266 -16.03 5.28 -8.72
C LEU A 266 -16.34 6.51 -9.59
N ASN A 267 -16.74 7.63 -8.99
CA ASN A 267 -16.98 8.88 -9.71
C ASN A 267 -15.68 9.52 -10.25
N LEU A 268 -14.56 9.24 -9.59
CA LEU A 268 -13.21 9.71 -9.95
C LEU A 268 -12.39 8.58 -10.63
N ALA A 269 -13.05 7.48 -11.02
CA ALA A 269 -12.41 6.27 -11.50
C ALA A 269 -11.79 6.46 -12.88
N THR A 270 -10.56 6.95 -12.91
CA THR A 270 -9.68 6.97 -14.09
C THR A 270 -8.68 5.82 -14.08
N SER A 271 -8.54 5.11 -12.97
CA SER A 271 -7.59 4.01 -12.82
C SER A 271 -7.99 2.78 -13.66
N TYR A 272 -7.01 2.26 -14.38
CA TYR A 272 -7.14 0.97 -15.05
C TYR A 272 -7.49 -0.18 -14.08
N LEU A 273 -7.05 -0.13 -12.83
CA LEU A 273 -7.34 -1.17 -11.82
C LEU A 273 -8.85 -1.32 -11.55
N ASN A 274 -9.64 -0.26 -11.77
CA ASN A 274 -11.09 -0.33 -11.60
C ASN A 274 -11.78 -1.30 -12.58
N VAL A 275 -11.12 -1.66 -13.69
CA VAL A 275 -11.63 -2.65 -14.66
C VAL A 275 -11.81 -4.02 -13.99
N PHE A 276 -11.04 -4.32 -12.95
CA PHE A 276 -11.04 -5.59 -12.24
C PHE A 276 -12.05 -5.67 -11.08
N SER A 277 -12.61 -4.55 -10.62
CA SER A 277 -13.53 -4.53 -9.47
C SER A 277 -14.85 -5.27 -9.69
N GLY A 278 -15.21 -5.51 -10.95
CA GLY A 278 -16.41 -6.27 -11.32
C GLY A 278 -16.18 -7.78 -11.57
N GLN A 279 -14.94 -8.25 -11.39
CA GLN A 279 -14.57 -9.65 -11.55
C GLN A 279 -14.76 -10.43 -10.23
N GLN A 280 -14.62 -11.75 -10.29
CA GLN A 280 -14.44 -12.58 -9.10
C GLN A 280 -12.93 -12.85 -8.90
N PRO A 281 -12.44 -13.03 -7.67
CA PRO A 281 -11.06 -13.44 -7.42
C PRO A 281 -10.74 -14.78 -8.07
N VAL A 282 -9.53 -14.88 -8.64
CA VAL A 282 -9.06 -16.07 -9.37
C VAL A 282 -7.79 -16.59 -8.72
N ASN A 283 -7.58 -17.91 -8.75
CA ASN A 283 -6.34 -18.54 -8.30
C ASN A 283 -5.15 -18.04 -9.13
N ASN A 284 -4.10 -17.57 -8.44
CA ASN A 284 -2.92 -17.01 -9.09
C ASN A 284 -1.85 -18.10 -9.30
N GLN A 285 -1.91 -18.81 -10.41
CA GLN A 285 -0.97 -19.88 -10.79
C GLN A 285 0.13 -19.40 -11.74
N LEU A 286 -0.12 -18.35 -12.50
CA LEU A 286 0.83 -17.84 -13.50
C LEU A 286 2.20 -17.45 -12.88
N ARG A 287 2.23 -17.06 -11.61
CA ARG A 287 3.45 -16.73 -10.88
C ARG A 287 4.43 -17.91 -10.71
N ASP A 288 3.98 -19.15 -10.94
CA ASP A 288 4.84 -20.34 -10.83
C ASP A 288 5.86 -20.44 -11.96
N ILE A 289 5.61 -19.74 -13.08
CA ILE A 289 6.50 -19.69 -14.25
C ILE A 289 7.20 -18.34 -14.43
N PHE A 290 7.17 -17.47 -13.43
CA PHE A 290 7.94 -16.23 -13.48
C PHE A 290 9.45 -16.54 -13.39
N PRO A 291 10.29 -15.91 -14.26
CA PRO A 291 11.72 -16.12 -14.23
C PRO A 291 12.33 -15.85 -12.85
N SER A 292 13.33 -16.61 -12.46
CA SER A 292 14.05 -16.40 -11.19
C SER A 292 14.71 -15.02 -11.07
N THR A 293 14.90 -14.36 -12.20
CA THR A 293 15.43 -12.99 -12.32
C THR A 293 14.39 -11.89 -12.13
N THR A 294 13.11 -12.25 -11.89
CA THR A 294 12.02 -11.28 -11.68
C THR A 294 12.35 -10.32 -10.55
N ALA A 295 12.41 -9.04 -10.86
CA ALA A 295 12.59 -7.95 -9.90
C ALA A 295 11.24 -7.50 -9.35
N TYR A 296 10.31 -7.19 -10.24
CA TYR A 296 8.92 -6.93 -9.86
C TYR A 296 7.97 -7.34 -10.99
N CYS A 297 6.72 -7.57 -10.62
CA CYS A 297 5.67 -7.91 -11.57
C CYS A 297 4.32 -7.32 -11.16
N THR A 298 3.45 -7.17 -12.16
CA THR A 298 2.02 -6.94 -11.97
C THR A 298 1.27 -8.10 -12.59
N GLY A 299 0.71 -8.97 -11.77
CA GLY A 299 -0.21 -10.03 -12.18
C GLY A 299 -1.64 -9.49 -12.20
N LEU A 300 -2.40 -9.90 -13.19
CA LEU A 300 -3.77 -9.48 -13.43
C LEU A 300 -4.59 -10.74 -13.72
N SER A 301 -5.76 -10.87 -13.08
CA SER A 301 -6.58 -12.07 -13.21
C SER A 301 -8.04 -11.70 -13.41
N VAL A 302 -8.69 -12.41 -14.31
CA VAL A 302 -10.08 -12.20 -14.69
C VAL A 302 -10.86 -13.50 -14.61
N SER A 303 -12.02 -13.46 -14.00
CA SER A 303 -12.93 -14.61 -13.93
C SER A 303 -13.72 -14.80 -15.23
N ASP A 304 -13.96 -13.70 -15.94
CA ASP A 304 -14.65 -13.67 -17.23
C ASP A 304 -13.93 -12.73 -18.20
N PRO A 305 -13.18 -13.27 -19.19
CA PRO A 305 -12.50 -12.47 -20.20
C PRO A 305 -13.44 -11.60 -21.06
N LEU A 306 -14.70 -12.03 -21.28
CA LEU A 306 -15.65 -11.25 -22.08
C LEU A 306 -16.19 -10.05 -21.29
N GLU A 307 -16.46 -10.21 -20.00
CA GLU A 307 -16.84 -9.09 -19.14
C GLU A 307 -15.64 -8.13 -18.89
N PHE A 308 -14.44 -8.67 -18.79
CA PHE A 308 -13.22 -7.87 -18.77
C PHE A 308 -13.11 -6.98 -20.01
N ASN A 309 -13.32 -7.53 -21.22
CA ASN A 309 -13.35 -6.76 -22.46
C ASN A 309 -14.37 -5.62 -22.43
N LYS A 310 -15.59 -5.88 -21.94
CA LYS A 310 -16.62 -4.82 -21.81
C LYS A 310 -16.19 -3.72 -20.84
N SER A 311 -15.63 -4.10 -19.71
CA SER A 311 -15.14 -3.17 -18.68
C SER A 311 -13.96 -2.35 -19.18
N LEU A 312 -13.03 -2.98 -19.90
CA LEU A 312 -11.90 -2.32 -20.55
C LEU A 312 -12.36 -1.32 -21.63
N SER A 313 -13.35 -1.70 -22.44
CA SER A 313 -13.92 -0.82 -23.47
C SER A 313 -14.63 0.41 -22.85
N ARG A 314 -15.30 0.22 -21.70
CA ARG A 314 -15.87 1.33 -20.91
C ARG A 314 -14.78 2.25 -20.37
N TRP A 315 -13.66 1.68 -19.91
CA TRP A 315 -12.52 2.45 -19.44
C TRP A 315 -11.90 3.28 -20.58
N TYR A 316 -11.71 2.72 -21.80
CA TYR A 316 -11.25 3.47 -22.97
C TYR A 316 -12.19 4.62 -23.35
N ALA A 317 -13.52 4.41 -23.23
CA ALA A 317 -14.47 5.47 -23.49
C ALA A 317 -14.33 6.65 -22.51
N LYS A 318 -14.16 6.36 -21.22
CA LYS A 318 -13.88 7.38 -20.19
C LYS A 318 -12.54 8.09 -20.41
N ALA A 319 -11.53 7.38 -20.88
CA ALA A 319 -10.20 7.91 -21.18
C ALA A 319 -10.12 8.67 -22.52
N GLY A 320 -11.22 8.75 -23.29
CA GLY A 320 -11.23 9.39 -24.61
C GLY A 320 -10.56 8.59 -25.73
N LEU A 321 -10.23 7.31 -25.49
CA LEU A 321 -9.47 6.45 -26.39
C LEU A 321 -10.34 5.53 -27.24
N LYS A 322 -11.66 5.60 -27.11
CA LYS A 322 -12.60 4.69 -27.78
C LYS A 322 -12.52 4.77 -29.30
N LYS A 323 -12.33 5.97 -29.86
CA LYS A 323 -12.21 6.17 -31.30
C LYS A 323 -10.94 5.49 -31.84
N GLU A 324 -9.81 5.62 -31.14
CA GLU A 324 -8.54 4.99 -31.53
C GLU A 324 -8.62 3.46 -31.47
N GLU A 325 -9.24 2.91 -30.41
CA GLU A 325 -9.51 1.49 -30.29
C GLU A 325 -10.30 0.96 -31.50
N MET A 326 -11.42 1.63 -31.83
CA MET A 326 -12.26 1.22 -32.95
C MET A 326 -11.52 1.30 -34.29
N GLN A 327 -10.77 2.35 -34.54
CA GLN A 327 -9.98 2.52 -35.78
C GLN A 327 -8.96 1.39 -35.93
N LEU A 328 -8.26 1.02 -34.86
CA LEU A 328 -7.29 -0.07 -34.91
C LEU A 328 -7.95 -1.41 -35.29
N PHE A 329 -9.02 -1.82 -34.60
CA PHE A 329 -9.64 -3.11 -34.87
C PHE A 329 -10.37 -3.15 -36.21
N ASN A 330 -10.96 -2.05 -36.66
CA ASN A 330 -11.56 -1.95 -38.00
C ASN A 330 -10.47 -2.06 -39.10
N LYS A 331 -9.33 -1.43 -38.92
CA LYS A 331 -8.19 -1.56 -39.82
C LYS A 331 -7.72 -3.03 -39.92
N ILE A 332 -7.51 -3.68 -38.77
CA ILE A 332 -7.11 -5.11 -38.75
C ILE A 332 -8.14 -5.98 -39.47
N GLN A 333 -9.41 -5.76 -39.21
CA GLN A 333 -10.47 -6.55 -39.87
C GLN A 333 -10.52 -6.32 -41.39
N ALA A 334 -10.33 -5.07 -41.83
CA ALA A 334 -10.31 -4.76 -43.27
C ALA A 334 -9.09 -5.37 -43.97
N GLU A 335 -7.92 -5.38 -43.36
CA GLU A 335 -6.69 -5.90 -43.94
C GLU A 335 -6.56 -7.42 -43.88
N THR A 336 -7.10 -8.06 -42.83
CA THR A 336 -6.90 -9.50 -42.57
C THR A 336 -8.17 -10.35 -42.67
N GLY A 337 -9.37 -9.74 -42.79
CA GLY A 337 -10.66 -10.42 -42.71
C GLY A 337 -11.00 -11.00 -41.35
N THR A 338 -10.16 -10.74 -40.31
CA THR A 338 -10.25 -11.38 -39.01
C THR A 338 -10.85 -10.45 -37.96
N ASN A 339 -11.92 -10.86 -37.30
CA ASN A 339 -12.39 -10.20 -36.08
C ASN A 339 -11.48 -10.60 -34.91
N LEU A 340 -10.31 -9.94 -34.86
CA LEU A 340 -9.26 -10.24 -33.90
C LEU A 340 -9.76 -10.14 -32.44
N LYS A 341 -10.46 -9.08 -32.11
CA LYS A 341 -10.90 -8.81 -30.74
C LYS A 341 -11.78 -9.94 -30.21
N SER A 342 -12.80 -10.35 -30.97
CA SER A 342 -13.70 -11.43 -30.57
C SER A 342 -12.97 -12.77 -30.42
N ARG A 343 -12.06 -13.09 -31.36
CA ARG A 343 -11.30 -14.36 -31.31
C ARG A 343 -10.30 -14.38 -30.17
N PHE A 344 -9.61 -13.26 -29.92
CA PHE A 344 -8.63 -13.14 -28.84
C PHE A 344 -9.25 -13.42 -27.46
N TYR A 345 -10.38 -12.78 -27.13
CA TYR A 345 -11.00 -12.97 -25.81
C TYR A 345 -11.64 -14.36 -25.62
N LYS A 346 -11.93 -15.08 -26.70
CA LYS A 346 -12.32 -16.50 -26.61
C LYS A 346 -11.18 -17.44 -26.29
N LEU A 347 -9.96 -17.02 -26.61
CA LEU A 347 -8.72 -17.76 -26.36
C LEU A 347 -7.96 -17.27 -25.13
N LEU A 348 -8.28 -16.08 -24.63
CA LEU A 348 -7.66 -15.53 -23.41
C LEU A 348 -7.99 -16.41 -22.21
N GLY A 349 -6.97 -16.80 -21.47
CA GLY A 349 -7.13 -17.46 -20.17
C GLY A 349 -7.46 -16.48 -19.06
N ASN A 350 -7.38 -16.96 -17.84
CA ASN A 350 -7.79 -16.21 -16.66
C ASN A 350 -6.69 -15.31 -16.07
N GLU A 351 -5.45 -15.49 -16.49
CA GLU A 351 -4.31 -14.78 -15.90
C GLU A 351 -3.38 -14.21 -16.96
N PHE A 352 -2.89 -13.00 -16.69
CA PHE A 352 -1.84 -12.36 -17.48
C PHE A 352 -0.98 -11.46 -16.58
N ALA A 353 0.30 -11.31 -16.90
CA ALA A 353 1.23 -10.55 -16.08
C ALA A 353 2.20 -9.74 -16.93
N VAL A 354 2.66 -8.62 -16.37
CA VAL A 354 3.81 -7.88 -16.87
C VAL A 354 4.91 -7.95 -15.84
N ILE A 355 6.09 -8.36 -16.28
CA ILE A 355 7.26 -8.64 -15.46
C ILE A 355 8.41 -7.74 -15.88
N THR A 356 9.16 -7.26 -14.91
CA THR A 356 10.48 -6.65 -15.12
C THR A 356 11.53 -7.50 -14.43
N THR A 357 12.56 -7.91 -15.16
CA THR A 357 13.68 -8.67 -14.59
C THR A 357 14.75 -7.72 -14.03
N ARG A 358 15.68 -8.26 -13.25
CA ARG A 358 16.85 -7.51 -12.74
C ARG A 358 17.76 -6.96 -13.84
N TYR A 359 17.60 -7.46 -15.06
CA TYR A 359 18.32 -7.00 -16.26
C TYR A 359 17.53 -5.96 -17.07
N PHE A 360 16.41 -5.45 -16.51
CA PHE A 360 15.49 -4.50 -17.13
C PHE A 360 14.66 -5.06 -18.30
N GLU A 361 14.74 -6.36 -18.57
CA GLU A 361 13.89 -7.01 -19.57
C GLU A 361 12.42 -6.84 -19.21
N LYS A 362 11.60 -6.56 -20.19
CA LYS A 362 10.15 -6.39 -20.05
C LYS A 362 9.43 -7.54 -20.72
N LEU A 363 8.78 -8.37 -19.95
CA LEU A 363 8.05 -9.54 -20.42
C LEU A 363 6.57 -9.41 -20.10
N ALA A 364 5.70 -9.82 -21.01
CA ALA A 364 4.33 -10.17 -20.68
C ALA A 364 4.14 -11.68 -20.78
N ILE A 365 3.49 -12.29 -19.81
CA ILE A 365 3.10 -13.70 -19.82
C ILE A 365 1.57 -13.72 -19.74
N ILE A 366 0.92 -14.33 -20.71
CA ILE A 366 -0.53 -14.34 -20.87
C ILE A 366 -0.97 -15.79 -21.00
N SER A 367 -1.77 -16.28 -20.07
CA SER A 367 -2.38 -17.61 -20.20
C SER A 367 -3.42 -17.61 -21.33
N VAL A 368 -3.45 -18.68 -22.09
CA VAL A 368 -4.42 -18.89 -23.18
C VAL A 368 -5.04 -20.26 -23.05
N SER A 369 -6.27 -20.41 -23.52
CA SER A 369 -6.99 -21.71 -23.48
C SER A 369 -6.44 -22.72 -24.48
N ASP A 370 -5.81 -22.24 -25.55
CA ASP A 370 -5.25 -23.07 -26.64
C ASP A 370 -4.14 -22.30 -27.36
N GLY A 371 -2.89 -22.67 -27.11
CA GLY A 371 -1.70 -22.01 -27.68
C GLY A 371 -1.64 -22.13 -29.21
N THR A 372 -2.00 -23.28 -29.76
CA THR A 372 -1.99 -23.51 -31.22
C THR A 372 -2.96 -22.60 -31.94
N LYS A 373 -4.20 -22.49 -31.43
CA LYS A 373 -5.19 -21.56 -31.98
C LYS A 373 -4.79 -20.10 -31.80
N MET A 374 -4.17 -19.76 -30.68
CA MET A 374 -3.64 -18.41 -30.46
C MET A 374 -2.54 -18.09 -31.46
N ASN A 375 -1.60 -19.04 -31.70
CA ASN A 375 -0.55 -18.86 -32.71
C ASN A 375 -1.15 -18.62 -34.10
N THR A 376 -2.08 -19.47 -34.53
CA THR A 376 -2.82 -19.32 -35.82
C THR A 376 -3.51 -17.94 -35.92
N LEU A 377 -4.07 -17.44 -34.84
CA LEU A 377 -4.70 -16.11 -34.81
C LEU A 377 -3.64 -14.99 -35.01
N LEU A 378 -2.49 -15.10 -34.32
CA LEU A 378 -1.44 -14.09 -34.36
C LEU A 378 -0.65 -14.08 -35.67
N MET A 379 -0.48 -15.23 -36.33
CA MET A 379 0.17 -15.31 -37.66
C MET A 379 -0.45 -14.35 -38.68
N ASN A 380 -1.78 -14.16 -38.65
CA ASN A 380 -2.49 -13.28 -39.59
C ASN A 380 -2.21 -11.78 -39.37
N ILE A 381 -1.60 -11.39 -38.24
CA ILE A 381 -1.41 -10.00 -37.85
C ILE A 381 0.05 -9.68 -37.48
N SER A 382 0.95 -10.56 -37.87
CA SER A 382 2.38 -10.46 -37.50
C SER A 382 3.28 -10.80 -38.67
N LYS A 383 4.54 -10.39 -38.56
CA LYS A 383 5.65 -10.88 -39.37
C LYS A 383 6.29 -12.05 -38.62
N MET A 384 6.16 -13.25 -39.15
CA MET A 384 6.72 -14.46 -38.54
C MET A 384 8.23 -14.40 -38.50
N THR A 385 8.80 -14.86 -37.40
CA THR A 385 10.26 -15.03 -37.22
C THR A 385 10.63 -16.50 -37.11
N ASP A 386 9.69 -17.34 -36.64
CA ASP A 386 9.80 -18.78 -36.55
C ASP A 386 8.38 -19.39 -36.51
N GLU A 387 8.26 -20.73 -36.42
CA GLU A 387 6.96 -21.46 -36.40
C GLU A 387 6.01 -20.95 -35.30
N ASN A 388 6.52 -20.68 -34.10
CA ASN A 388 5.72 -20.26 -32.95
C ASN A 388 6.03 -18.83 -32.49
N SER A 389 6.71 -18.04 -33.30
CA SER A 389 7.13 -16.68 -32.96
C SER A 389 7.01 -15.70 -34.12
N GLY A 390 6.86 -14.43 -33.78
CA GLY A 390 6.79 -13.35 -34.76
C GLY A 390 6.77 -11.99 -34.09
N GLN A 391 6.72 -10.94 -34.91
CA GLN A 391 6.56 -9.56 -34.45
C GLN A 391 5.17 -9.05 -34.83
N LEU A 392 4.41 -8.53 -33.87
CA LEU A 392 3.09 -7.95 -34.11
C LEU A 392 3.21 -6.69 -34.98
N SER A 393 2.39 -6.64 -36.04
CA SER A 393 2.46 -5.59 -37.07
C SER A 393 1.75 -4.29 -36.69
N TYR A 394 0.86 -4.33 -35.68
CA TYR A 394 0.03 -3.19 -35.32
C TYR A 394 0.46 -2.57 -34.00
N ASP A 395 0.69 -1.24 -34.02
CA ASP A 395 1.08 -0.47 -32.83
C ASP A 395 -0.04 -0.51 -31.76
N LYS A 396 0.38 -0.51 -30.49
CA LYS A 396 -0.51 -0.47 -29.31
C LYS A 396 -1.52 -1.62 -29.22
N LEU A 397 -1.36 -2.69 -30.00
CA LEU A 397 -2.30 -3.81 -29.98
C LEU A 397 -2.42 -4.45 -28.59
N PRO A 398 -1.33 -4.78 -27.86
CA PRO A 398 -1.43 -5.31 -26.51
C PRO A 398 -2.11 -4.34 -25.53
N PHE A 399 -1.90 -3.04 -25.67
CA PHE A 399 -2.59 -2.02 -24.87
C PHE A 399 -4.11 -2.10 -25.10
N PHE A 400 -4.59 -2.13 -26.34
CA PHE A 400 -6.03 -2.18 -26.64
C PHE A 400 -6.67 -3.54 -26.38
N LEU A 401 -5.90 -4.62 -26.25
CA LEU A 401 -6.40 -5.93 -25.86
C LEU A 401 -6.39 -6.16 -24.34
N LEU A 402 -5.39 -5.63 -23.60
CA LEU A 402 -5.16 -6.00 -22.21
C LEU A 402 -5.04 -4.80 -21.27
N GLY A 403 -5.02 -3.57 -21.79
CA GLY A 403 -5.06 -2.33 -21.02
C GLY A 403 -3.69 -1.74 -20.68
N ASP A 404 -3.70 -0.77 -19.76
CA ASP A 404 -2.57 0.11 -19.46
C ASP A 404 -1.28 -0.62 -19.06
N ALA A 405 -1.39 -1.78 -18.41
CA ALA A 405 -0.23 -2.59 -18.04
C ALA A 405 0.63 -2.97 -19.26
N PHE A 406 0.02 -3.08 -20.44
CA PHE A 406 0.65 -3.53 -21.67
C PHE A 406 1.05 -2.39 -22.61
N SER A 407 0.92 -1.13 -22.17
CA SER A 407 1.26 0.06 -22.97
C SER A 407 2.74 0.16 -23.36
N ILE A 408 3.60 -0.56 -22.65
CA ILE A 408 5.04 -0.62 -22.91
C ILE A 408 5.40 -1.48 -24.13
N PHE A 409 4.47 -2.34 -24.59
CA PHE A 409 4.64 -3.22 -25.74
C PHE A 409 3.97 -2.59 -26.97
N LYS A 410 4.73 -1.82 -27.76
CA LYS A 410 4.20 -1.15 -28.95
C LYS A 410 4.12 -2.09 -30.14
N HIS A 411 5.25 -2.56 -30.63
CA HIS A 411 5.40 -3.59 -31.67
C HIS A 411 6.17 -4.79 -31.11
N PRO A 412 5.60 -5.52 -30.13
CA PRO A 412 6.35 -6.56 -29.46
C PRO A 412 6.59 -7.75 -30.36
N TYR A 413 7.67 -8.45 -30.07
CA TYR A 413 7.84 -9.83 -30.48
C TYR A 413 6.98 -10.72 -29.60
N TYR A 414 6.48 -11.82 -30.16
CA TYR A 414 5.74 -12.82 -29.40
C TYR A 414 6.33 -14.21 -29.59
N LEU A 415 6.08 -15.06 -28.62
CA LEU A 415 6.39 -16.48 -28.63
C LEU A 415 5.25 -17.23 -27.97
N ILE A 416 4.81 -18.33 -28.59
CA ILE A 416 3.88 -19.28 -27.98
C ILE A 416 4.69 -20.44 -27.39
N ILE A 417 4.55 -20.67 -26.10
CA ILE A 417 5.09 -21.83 -25.37
C ILE A 417 3.94 -22.49 -24.61
N ASP A 418 3.64 -23.75 -24.94
CA ASP A 418 2.49 -24.46 -24.40
C ASP A 418 1.19 -23.62 -24.55
N ASN A 419 0.51 -23.34 -23.45
CA ASN A 419 -0.67 -22.49 -23.40
C ASN A 419 -0.36 -21.08 -22.86
N TYR A 420 0.83 -20.55 -23.20
CA TYR A 420 1.23 -19.19 -22.84
C TYR A 420 1.65 -18.39 -24.06
N LEU A 421 1.09 -17.20 -24.18
CA LEU A 421 1.56 -16.16 -25.08
C LEU A 421 2.52 -15.25 -24.32
N ILE A 422 3.76 -15.21 -24.78
CA ILE A 422 4.84 -14.37 -24.22
C ILE A 422 5.03 -13.18 -25.15
N LEU A 423 5.08 -11.96 -24.60
CA LEU A 423 5.44 -10.75 -25.33
C LEU A 423 6.71 -10.16 -24.76
N ALA A 424 7.57 -9.63 -25.64
CA ALA A 424 8.77 -8.88 -25.28
C ALA A 424 9.08 -7.79 -26.31
N ASN A 425 9.95 -6.84 -25.95
CA ASN A 425 10.31 -5.75 -26.86
C ASN A 425 11.45 -6.12 -27.81
N SER A 426 12.12 -7.26 -27.58
CA SER A 426 13.19 -7.77 -28.43
C SER A 426 13.17 -9.30 -28.49
N THR A 427 13.80 -9.86 -29.55
CA THR A 427 14.00 -11.30 -29.69
C THR A 427 14.92 -11.86 -28.59
N GLY A 428 15.90 -11.06 -28.12
CA GLY A 428 16.79 -11.46 -27.03
C GLY A 428 16.05 -11.66 -25.71
N GLU A 429 15.08 -10.80 -25.39
CA GLU A 429 14.23 -10.96 -24.20
C GLU A 429 13.35 -12.22 -24.31
N LEU A 430 12.80 -12.53 -25.49
CA LEU A 430 12.04 -13.78 -25.72
C LEU A 430 12.95 -15.01 -25.55
N GLN A 431 14.18 -14.98 -26.10
CA GLN A 431 15.14 -16.08 -25.96
C GLN A 431 15.51 -16.29 -24.49
N SER A 432 15.79 -15.21 -23.75
CA SER A 432 16.09 -15.25 -22.32
C SER A 432 14.96 -15.91 -21.52
N TYR A 433 13.69 -15.58 -21.84
CA TYR A 433 12.55 -16.22 -21.22
C TYR A 433 12.41 -17.69 -21.62
N SER A 434 12.55 -18.01 -22.92
CA SER A 434 12.49 -19.38 -23.44
C SER A 434 13.51 -20.27 -22.74
N ASP A 435 14.76 -19.80 -22.61
CA ASP A 435 15.81 -20.51 -21.89
C ASP A 435 15.46 -20.73 -20.41
N SER A 436 14.87 -19.72 -19.78
CA SER A 436 14.41 -19.82 -18.39
C SER A 436 13.28 -20.84 -18.25
N TYR A 437 12.34 -20.87 -19.20
CA TYR A 437 11.22 -21.80 -19.20
C TYR A 437 11.65 -23.24 -19.41
N LEU A 438 12.43 -23.50 -20.45
CA LEU A 438 12.96 -24.83 -20.79
C LEU A 438 13.83 -25.42 -19.67
N ASN A 439 14.65 -24.58 -19.04
CA ASN A 439 15.53 -24.98 -17.94
C ASN A 439 14.84 -24.89 -16.56
N ARG A 440 13.54 -24.59 -16.50
CA ARG A 440 12.76 -24.47 -15.26
C ARG A 440 13.38 -23.50 -14.23
N LYS A 441 14.03 -22.44 -14.69
CA LYS A 441 14.65 -21.39 -13.86
C LYS A 441 13.59 -20.39 -13.39
N PHE A 442 12.67 -20.85 -12.56
CA PHE A 442 11.55 -20.08 -12.07
C PHE A 442 11.77 -19.56 -10.65
N LEU A 443 11.12 -18.44 -10.34
CA LEU A 443 11.11 -17.86 -9.01
C LEU A 443 10.53 -18.85 -7.98
N SER A 444 9.51 -19.63 -8.37
CA SER A 444 8.87 -20.67 -7.56
C SER A 444 9.82 -21.82 -7.13
N LYS A 445 10.97 -21.97 -7.78
CA LYS A 445 12.00 -22.96 -7.38
C LYS A 445 12.91 -22.46 -6.25
N ASN A 446 12.80 -21.18 -5.87
CA ASN A 446 13.54 -20.63 -4.75
C ASN A 446 12.77 -20.89 -3.44
N PRO A 447 13.38 -21.58 -2.43
CA PRO A 447 12.71 -21.85 -1.15
C PRO A 447 12.23 -20.62 -0.40
N GLN A 448 12.97 -19.49 -0.46
CA GLN A 448 12.58 -18.24 0.16
C GLN A 448 11.34 -17.64 -0.50
N TYR A 449 11.25 -17.74 -1.84
CA TYR A 449 10.03 -17.37 -2.55
C TYR A 449 8.85 -18.23 -2.11
N GLY A 450 9.06 -19.55 -1.95
CA GLY A 450 8.02 -20.43 -1.44
C GLY A 450 7.48 -20.00 -0.07
N GLN A 451 8.37 -19.64 0.86
CA GLN A 451 7.97 -19.09 2.17
C GLN A 451 7.22 -17.77 2.05
N PHE A 452 7.66 -16.86 1.17
CA PHE A 452 6.98 -15.60 0.91
C PHE A 452 5.61 -15.83 0.26
N ASN A 453 5.56 -16.68 -0.78
CA ASN A 453 4.35 -17.02 -1.52
C ASN A 453 3.25 -17.62 -0.64
N ASN A 454 3.61 -18.38 0.39
CA ASN A 454 2.67 -18.95 1.36
C ASN A 454 2.00 -17.90 2.28
N LEU A 455 2.49 -16.65 2.29
CA LEU A 455 1.88 -15.54 3.01
C LEU A 455 0.91 -14.74 2.14
N LEU A 456 0.95 -14.96 0.82
CA LEU A 456 0.12 -14.23 -0.14
C LEU A 456 -1.27 -14.86 -0.23
N ALA A 457 -2.26 -14.05 -0.58
CA ALA A 457 -3.58 -14.58 -0.92
C ALA A 457 -3.48 -15.51 -2.14
N ALA A 458 -4.10 -16.68 -2.06
CA ALA A 458 -4.13 -17.65 -3.16
C ALA A 458 -4.92 -17.12 -4.36
N GLN A 459 -5.95 -16.29 -4.10
CA GLN A 459 -6.83 -15.70 -5.10
C GLN A 459 -6.75 -14.19 -5.06
N SER A 460 -6.62 -13.56 -6.22
CA SER A 460 -6.72 -12.10 -6.37
C SER A 460 -7.03 -11.75 -7.82
N ASN A 461 -7.36 -10.46 -8.06
CA ASN A 461 -7.52 -9.93 -9.42
C ASN A 461 -6.35 -9.06 -9.84
N VAL A 462 -5.70 -8.42 -8.89
CA VAL A 462 -4.48 -7.64 -9.13
C VAL A 462 -3.45 -8.05 -8.08
N THR A 463 -2.26 -8.40 -8.52
CA THR A 463 -1.13 -8.74 -7.65
C THR A 463 0.08 -7.95 -8.09
N PHE A 464 0.64 -7.18 -7.17
CA PHE A 464 1.97 -6.60 -7.33
C PHE A 464 2.93 -7.35 -6.42
N ILE A 465 4.09 -7.76 -6.96
CA ILE A 465 5.18 -8.37 -6.21
C ILE A 465 6.48 -7.65 -6.58
N LEU A 466 7.30 -7.37 -5.57
CA LEU A 466 8.66 -6.87 -5.73
C LEU A 466 9.59 -7.71 -4.86
N ILE A 467 10.70 -8.17 -5.46
CA ILE A 467 11.78 -8.93 -4.80
C ILE A 467 12.97 -7.99 -4.62
N PHE A 468 13.31 -7.63 -3.40
CA PHE A 468 14.30 -6.58 -3.09
C PHE A 468 15.66 -6.85 -3.71
N LYS A 469 16.19 -8.07 -3.55
CA LYS A 469 17.51 -8.48 -4.10
C LYS A 469 17.58 -8.33 -5.62
N ASN A 470 16.52 -8.70 -6.33
CA ASN A 470 16.46 -8.60 -7.78
C ASN A 470 16.18 -7.16 -8.27
N SER A 471 15.70 -6.28 -7.39
CA SER A 471 15.33 -4.90 -7.73
C SER A 471 16.44 -3.89 -7.48
N GLU A 472 17.61 -4.28 -6.98
CA GLU A 472 18.68 -3.38 -6.59
C GLU A 472 19.15 -2.44 -7.72
N GLN A 473 19.34 -2.97 -8.95
CA GLN A 473 19.74 -2.17 -10.10
C GLN A 473 18.63 -1.22 -10.56
N ILE A 474 17.38 -1.60 -10.36
CA ILE A 474 16.21 -0.77 -10.65
C ILE A 474 16.15 0.39 -9.64
N PHE A 475 16.38 0.12 -8.37
CA PHE A 475 16.46 1.14 -7.32
C PHE A 475 17.58 2.15 -7.61
N LYS A 476 18.75 1.65 -8.03
CA LYS A 476 19.88 2.51 -8.43
C LYS A 476 19.52 3.49 -9.55
N ARG A 477 18.73 3.04 -10.52
CA ARG A 477 18.31 3.87 -11.65
C ARG A 477 17.19 4.84 -11.29
N ASP A 478 16.22 4.38 -10.50
CA ASP A 478 14.89 5.01 -10.39
C ASP A 478 14.67 5.76 -9.08
N MET A 479 15.38 5.42 -7.99
CA MET A 479 15.25 6.14 -6.71
C MET A 479 15.94 7.49 -6.72
N ASN A 480 15.47 8.41 -5.91
CA ASN A 480 16.19 9.62 -5.57
C ASN A 480 17.57 9.26 -4.99
N PRO A 481 18.66 9.98 -5.34
CA PRO A 481 20.03 9.63 -4.92
C PRO A 481 20.18 9.46 -3.41
N ASP A 482 19.62 10.37 -2.62
CA ASP A 482 19.71 10.31 -1.14
C ASP A 482 19.00 9.07 -0.59
N ILE A 483 17.83 8.73 -1.17
CA ILE A 483 17.09 7.52 -0.78
C ILE A 483 17.85 6.27 -1.20
N TYR A 484 18.46 6.27 -2.40
CA TYR A 484 19.27 5.13 -2.83
C TYR A 484 20.54 4.96 -1.98
N ASN A 485 21.20 6.06 -1.61
CA ASN A 485 22.36 6.02 -0.70
C ASN A 485 21.95 5.45 0.67
N ALA A 486 20.86 5.93 1.25
CA ALA A 486 20.32 5.39 2.49
C ALA A 486 19.97 3.89 2.36
N PHE A 487 19.43 3.46 1.23
CA PHE A 487 19.20 2.05 0.93
C PHE A 487 20.53 1.28 0.86
N GLN A 488 21.58 1.82 0.20
CA GLN A 488 22.89 1.17 0.10
C GLN A 488 23.57 0.99 1.47
N GLU A 489 23.51 1.99 2.31
CA GLU A 489 24.00 1.98 3.70
C GLU A 489 23.12 1.11 4.61
N ASN A 490 21.98 0.65 4.10
CA ASN A 490 20.95 -0.06 4.86
C ASN A 490 20.45 0.70 6.11
N THR A 491 20.53 2.04 6.06
CA THR A 491 20.09 2.91 7.17
C THR A 491 18.63 2.65 7.55
N PRO A 492 17.66 2.56 6.60
CA PRO A 492 16.28 2.17 6.92
C PRO A 492 16.08 0.67 7.14
N GLY A 493 17.08 -0.18 6.85
CA GLY A 493 16.96 -1.63 6.98
C GLY A 493 16.24 -2.34 5.82
N TRP A 494 16.01 -1.67 4.70
CA TRP A 494 15.24 -2.21 3.56
C TRP A 494 15.92 -3.38 2.84
N LYS A 495 17.26 -3.49 2.90
CA LYS A 495 17.99 -4.67 2.40
C LYS A 495 17.66 -5.95 3.15
N ASN A 496 17.11 -5.83 4.35
CA ASN A 496 16.72 -6.98 5.15
C ASN A 496 15.41 -7.62 4.65
N PHE A 497 14.66 -6.97 3.74
CA PHE A 497 13.45 -7.55 3.19
C PHE A 497 13.74 -8.49 2.03
N TYR A 498 13.02 -9.60 2.00
CA TYR A 498 12.96 -10.50 0.86
C TYR A 498 12.07 -9.92 -0.23
N GLY A 499 10.84 -9.59 0.11
CA GLY A 499 9.87 -9.13 -0.86
C GLY A 499 8.68 -8.41 -0.24
N VAL A 500 7.98 -7.66 -1.08
CA VAL A 500 6.71 -7.03 -0.77
C VAL A 500 5.66 -7.44 -1.79
N SER A 501 4.44 -7.64 -1.34
CA SER A 501 3.27 -7.87 -2.20
C SER A 501 2.12 -6.99 -1.81
N TRP A 502 1.37 -6.56 -2.82
CA TRP A 502 0.10 -5.85 -2.69
C TRP A 502 -0.92 -6.53 -3.60
N GLN A 503 -1.97 -7.10 -3.02
CA GLN A 503 -2.99 -7.83 -3.76
C GLN A 503 -4.35 -7.18 -3.55
N LEU A 504 -5.12 -7.09 -4.63
CA LEU A 504 -6.49 -6.61 -4.65
C LEU A 504 -7.40 -7.74 -5.16
N SER A 505 -8.34 -8.14 -4.34
CA SER A 505 -9.38 -9.13 -4.66
C SER A 505 -10.72 -8.42 -4.77
N ALA A 506 -11.41 -8.54 -5.88
CA ALA A 506 -12.69 -7.88 -6.12
C ALA A 506 -13.75 -8.29 -5.08
N ASN A 507 -14.47 -7.33 -4.55
CA ASN A 507 -15.54 -7.51 -3.57
C ASN A 507 -16.63 -6.46 -3.79
N LYS A 508 -17.78 -6.83 -4.35
CA LYS A 508 -18.96 -5.96 -4.53
C LYS A 508 -18.65 -4.57 -5.11
N LYS A 509 -17.82 -4.50 -6.14
CA LYS A 509 -17.30 -3.28 -6.81
C LYS A 509 -16.21 -2.52 -6.04
N ASN A 510 -15.82 -2.98 -4.87
CA ASN A 510 -14.64 -2.57 -4.12
C ASN A 510 -13.54 -3.63 -4.24
N PHE A 511 -12.47 -3.49 -3.44
CA PHE A 511 -11.47 -4.53 -3.30
C PHE A 511 -11.29 -4.91 -1.84
N TYR A 512 -10.96 -6.18 -1.61
CA TYR A 512 -10.28 -6.61 -0.41
C TYR A 512 -8.79 -6.59 -0.67
N THR A 513 -8.04 -5.91 0.20
CA THR A 513 -6.60 -5.71 0.04
C THR A 513 -5.84 -6.65 0.98
N ASN A 514 -4.80 -7.31 0.43
CA ASN A 514 -3.79 -8.00 1.20
C ASN A 514 -2.42 -7.37 0.90
N PHE A 515 -1.78 -6.86 1.93
CA PHE A 515 -0.41 -6.39 1.88
C PHE A 515 0.47 -7.32 2.68
N CYS A 516 1.64 -7.67 2.16
CA CYS A 516 2.62 -8.48 2.85
C CYS A 516 4.03 -7.94 2.61
N LEU A 517 4.79 -7.78 3.68
CA LEU A 517 6.20 -7.42 3.65
C LEU A 517 6.98 -8.43 4.49
N LYS A 518 7.87 -9.20 3.86
CA LYS A 518 8.61 -10.30 4.50
C LYS A 518 10.09 -10.00 4.61
N LEU A 519 10.67 -10.24 5.80
CA LEU A 519 12.12 -10.22 5.99
C LEU A 519 12.81 -11.40 5.27
N ASN A 520 14.05 -11.18 4.92
CA ASN A 520 14.94 -12.24 4.48
C ASN A 520 15.36 -13.06 5.70
N THR A 521 15.06 -14.35 5.70
CA THR A 521 15.37 -15.27 6.81
C THR A 521 16.73 -15.96 6.66
N ASP A 522 17.45 -15.75 5.56
CA ASP A 522 18.81 -16.27 5.40
C ASP A 522 19.79 -15.50 6.30
N THR A 523 20.08 -16.07 7.46
CA THR A 523 21.08 -15.58 8.42
C THR A 523 22.53 -15.65 7.89
N SER A 524 22.77 -16.24 6.72
CA SER A 524 24.10 -16.36 6.13
C SER A 524 24.62 -15.07 5.44
N SER A 525 23.77 -14.07 5.20
CA SER A 525 24.15 -12.83 4.51
C SER A 525 24.36 -11.62 5.42
N VAL A 526 24.26 -11.78 6.76
CA VAL A 526 24.44 -10.69 7.74
C VAL A 526 25.77 -10.84 8.49
N LYS A 527 26.75 -11.47 7.88
CA LYS A 527 28.13 -11.38 8.34
C LYS A 527 28.95 -10.71 7.24
N ASN A 528 29.00 -9.38 7.32
CA ASN A 528 30.18 -8.54 7.10
C ASN A 528 29.79 -7.07 7.21
#